data_87dd0dbd7ef8dd9bb3590969f06237dc
#
_entry.id   87dd0dbd7ef8dd9bb3590969f06237dc
#
_cell.length_a   1.000
_cell.length_b   1.000
_cell.length_c   1.000
_cell.angle_alpha   90.00
_cell.angle_beta   90.00
_cell.angle_gamma   90.00
#
_symmetry.space_group_name_H-M   'P 1'
#
loop_
_entity.id
_entity.type
_entity.pdbx_description
1 polymer ?
#
loop_
_entity_poly.entity_id
_entity_poly.type
_entity_poly.pdbx_seq_one_letter_code
_entity_poly.pdbx_strand_id
1 'polypeptide(L)'
;FARVDGEDRRRAAHATLSALSLIALALFLVTTKTALTLALAVLALVAASLDRRFRLPEMGLFVQIAVAVLSYRLLADPGLDWAWDAPVVQVVLAFGGTLAALVAAWITLRPMERLITLGVLESAVAGLGVVFANVLITRWLMWLEGDAVLAGHWALGVQLLPWLVLAAVQLYRAGLGGPLRLWRLTFAALAGVVALGLIGALLTVANPLFQSWPDIALAVRGPQPFDTLLVAYGIPGLILVLAGLRLRPLAEWPPLRLGVLALGAVLLGWWVAMEIRRFWQGDWLGVPGVVQEELYSYTVAMLLLGAGLLYQAIARRSLALQRVAMVVIGLTAAKVFLIDASGLTGLTRVLSFLGLGLSLAALAWLNRWAGQAARRAGD
;
A
#
# COMPACT_ATOMS: atom_id res chain seq x y z
N PHE A 1 -50.03 4.48 -8.64
CA PHE A 1 -49.44 5.55 -7.84
C PHE A 1 -48.86 6.65 -8.75
N ALA A 2 -47.88 6.38 -9.62
CA ALA A 2 -47.26 7.41 -10.47
C ALA A 2 -48.19 8.21 -11.40
N ARG A 3 -49.36 7.68 -11.72
CA ARG A 3 -50.36 8.37 -12.55
C ARG A 3 -51.35 9.21 -11.72
N VAL A 4 -51.57 8.87 -10.46
CA VAL A 4 -52.53 9.56 -9.58
C VAL A 4 -51.88 10.59 -8.69
N ASP A 5 -50.64 10.35 -8.19
CA ASP A 5 -49.91 11.21 -7.28
C ASP A 5 -48.71 11.94 -7.95
N GLY A 6 -48.75 12.16 -9.27
CA GLY A 6 -47.63 12.70 -10.04
C GLY A 6 -47.12 14.06 -9.60
N GLU A 7 -47.90 14.81 -8.80
CA GLU A 7 -47.52 16.11 -8.23
C GLU A 7 -46.95 16.01 -6.80
N ASP A 8 -47.29 14.96 -6.02
CA ASP A 8 -46.78 14.79 -4.65
C ASP A 8 -45.52 13.87 -4.60
N ARG A 9 -44.37 14.47 -4.90
CA ARG A 9 -43.08 13.78 -4.93
C ARG A 9 -42.74 13.09 -3.60
N ARG A 10 -43.16 13.62 -2.46
CA ARG A 10 -42.88 13.02 -1.15
C ARG A 10 -43.64 11.71 -0.96
N ARG A 11 -44.91 11.64 -1.35
CA ARG A 11 -45.70 10.39 -1.30
C ARG A 11 -45.14 9.35 -2.24
N ALA A 12 -44.76 9.73 -3.45
CA ALA A 12 -44.11 8.82 -4.40
C ALA A 12 -42.77 8.28 -3.86
N ALA A 13 -41.96 9.11 -3.22
CA ALA A 13 -40.71 8.70 -2.59
C ALA A 13 -40.94 7.71 -1.44
N HIS A 14 -41.87 7.98 -0.53
CA HIS A 14 -42.20 7.08 0.58
C HIS A 14 -42.74 5.73 0.10
N ALA A 15 -43.65 5.73 -0.90
CA ALA A 15 -44.18 4.50 -1.47
C ALA A 15 -43.08 3.66 -2.15
N THR A 16 -42.17 4.33 -2.86
CA THR A 16 -41.04 3.63 -3.53
C THR A 16 -40.04 3.08 -2.51
N LEU A 17 -39.70 3.85 -1.47
CA LEU A 17 -38.84 3.37 -0.37
C LEU A 17 -39.44 2.15 0.34
N SER A 18 -40.75 2.23 0.68
CA SER A 18 -41.45 1.13 1.33
C SER A 18 -41.46 -0.14 0.46
N ALA A 19 -41.76 0.02 -0.86
CA ALA A 19 -41.72 -1.09 -1.79
C ALA A 19 -40.33 -1.74 -1.91
N LEU A 20 -39.28 -0.93 -2.07
CA LEU A 20 -37.90 -1.42 -2.14
C LEU A 20 -37.46 -2.10 -0.85
N SER A 21 -37.83 -1.56 0.32
CA SER A 21 -37.52 -2.14 1.62
C SER A 21 -38.24 -3.49 1.83
N LEU A 22 -39.52 -3.61 1.41
CA LEU A 22 -40.25 -4.86 1.47
C LEU A 22 -39.67 -5.92 0.54
N ILE A 23 -39.25 -5.51 -0.68
CA ILE A 23 -38.57 -6.41 -1.61
C ILE A 23 -37.24 -6.88 -1.02
N ALA A 24 -36.44 -5.99 -0.43
CA ALA A 24 -35.19 -6.35 0.24
C ALA A 24 -35.42 -7.34 1.38
N LEU A 25 -36.44 -7.13 2.20
CA LEU A 25 -36.83 -8.04 3.29
C LEU A 25 -37.26 -9.41 2.77
N ALA A 26 -38.11 -9.45 1.73
CA ALA A 26 -38.52 -10.69 1.10
C ALA A 26 -37.33 -11.48 0.52
N LEU A 27 -36.41 -10.79 -0.14
CA LEU A 27 -35.18 -11.39 -0.68
C LEU A 27 -34.30 -11.96 0.47
N PHE A 28 -34.20 -11.25 1.58
CA PHE A 28 -33.46 -11.72 2.75
C PHE A 28 -34.02 -13.04 3.31
N LEU A 29 -35.34 -13.22 3.30
CA LEU A 29 -36.00 -14.41 3.83
C LEU A 29 -35.93 -15.62 2.88
N VAL A 30 -35.83 -15.42 1.57
CA VAL A 30 -36.01 -16.47 0.55
C VAL A 30 -34.71 -16.90 -0.13
N THR A 31 -33.67 -16.03 -0.18
CA THR A 31 -32.52 -16.29 -1.05
C THR A 31 -31.27 -16.81 -0.32
N THR A 32 -30.44 -17.56 -1.07
CA THR A 32 -29.14 -18.05 -0.60
C THR A 32 -28.11 -16.92 -0.48
N LYS A 33 -26.99 -17.20 0.20
CA LYS A 33 -25.94 -16.21 0.51
C LYS A 33 -25.51 -15.36 -0.70
N THR A 34 -25.13 -15.98 -1.81
CA THR A 34 -24.68 -15.28 -3.04
C THR A 34 -25.81 -14.57 -3.78
N ALA A 35 -26.97 -15.25 -3.90
CA ALA A 35 -28.13 -14.69 -4.58
C ALA A 35 -28.67 -13.44 -3.87
N LEU A 36 -28.70 -13.44 -2.52
CA LEU A 36 -29.10 -12.27 -1.74
C LEU A 36 -28.16 -11.09 -1.98
N THR A 37 -26.84 -11.31 -1.96
CA THR A 37 -25.85 -10.24 -2.20
C THR A 37 -26.05 -9.61 -3.57
N LEU A 38 -26.21 -10.42 -4.63
CA LEU A 38 -26.49 -9.92 -5.97
C LEU A 38 -27.83 -9.19 -6.07
N ALA A 39 -28.87 -9.73 -5.46
CA ALA A 39 -30.21 -9.11 -5.47
C ALA A 39 -30.19 -7.73 -4.77
N LEU A 40 -29.49 -7.60 -3.65
CA LEU A 40 -29.31 -6.30 -2.97
C LEU A 40 -28.48 -5.33 -3.80
N ALA A 41 -27.46 -5.81 -4.51
CA ALA A 41 -26.65 -4.98 -5.39
C ALA A 41 -27.48 -4.45 -6.59
N VAL A 42 -28.30 -5.31 -7.20
CA VAL A 42 -29.25 -4.92 -8.26
C VAL A 42 -30.29 -3.93 -7.71
N LEU A 43 -30.78 -4.14 -6.49
CA LEU A 43 -31.76 -3.25 -5.85
C LEU A 43 -31.17 -1.84 -5.62
N ALA A 44 -29.88 -1.75 -5.23
CA ALA A 44 -29.17 -0.47 -5.14
C ALA A 44 -29.08 0.24 -6.49
N LEU A 45 -28.80 -0.50 -7.57
CA LEU A 45 -28.78 0.04 -8.93
C LEU A 45 -30.17 0.49 -9.40
N VAL A 46 -31.22 -0.26 -9.08
CA VAL A 46 -32.62 0.11 -9.36
C VAL A 46 -32.98 1.40 -8.64
N ALA A 47 -32.64 1.53 -7.34
CA ALA A 47 -32.85 2.76 -6.57
C ALA A 47 -32.13 3.97 -7.19
N ALA A 48 -30.87 3.81 -7.61
CA ALA A 48 -30.12 4.83 -8.33
C ALA A 48 -30.79 5.23 -9.66
N SER A 49 -31.32 4.24 -10.39
CA SER A 49 -32.04 4.46 -11.66
C SER A 49 -33.38 5.20 -11.46
N LEU A 50 -34.07 4.90 -10.36
CA LEU A 50 -35.31 5.59 -9.97
C LEU A 50 -35.03 7.05 -9.57
N ASP A 51 -33.96 7.32 -8.78
CA ASP A 51 -33.55 8.71 -8.48
C ASP A 51 -33.26 9.47 -9.78
N ARG A 52 -32.52 8.88 -10.72
CA ARG A 52 -32.24 9.53 -12.00
C ARG A 52 -33.49 9.84 -12.80
N ARG A 53 -34.47 8.90 -12.85
CA ARG A 53 -35.67 9.04 -13.67
C ARG A 53 -36.69 10.00 -13.06
N PHE A 54 -36.90 9.94 -11.74
CA PHE A 54 -37.97 10.66 -11.06
C PHE A 54 -37.44 11.79 -10.15
N ARG A 55 -36.12 11.95 -10.05
CA ARG A 55 -35.43 12.95 -9.21
C ARG A 55 -35.85 12.86 -7.72
N LEU A 56 -35.83 11.66 -7.16
CA LEU A 56 -36.20 11.35 -5.78
C LEU A 56 -34.95 11.33 -4.90
N PRO A 57 -34.61 12.43 -4.16
CA PRO A 57 -33.37 12.51 -3.36
C PRO A 57 -33.30 11.48 -2.23
N GLU A 58 -34.46 11.00 -1.75
CA GLU A 58 -34.57 9.98 -0.71
C GLU A 58 -33.98 8.63 -1.14
N MET A 59 -33.98 8.35 -2.45
CA MET A 59 -33.34 7.15 -3.02
C MET A 59 -31.81 7.14 -2.78
N GLY A 60 -31.19 8.32 -2.68
CA GLY A 60 -29.79 8.42 -2.32
C GLY A 60 -29.48 7.82 -0.95
N LEU A 61 -30.36 8.01 0.05
CA LEU A 61 -30.22 7.38 1.37
C LEU A 61 -30.37 5.85 1.27
N PHE A 62 -31.34 5.38 0.48
CA PHE A 62 -31.50 3.92 0.26
C PHE A 62 -30.23 3.30 -0.35
N VAL A 63 -29.64 3.96 -1.36
CA VAL A 63 -28.36 3.51 -1.96
C VAL A 63 -27.25 3.46 -0.91
N GLN A 64 -27.14 4.46 -0.02
CA GLN A 64 -26.13 4.48 1.06
C GLN A 64 -26.33 3.31 2.05
N ILE A 65 -27.56 3.06 2.46
CA ILE A 65 -27.90 1.91 3.33
C ILE A 65 -27.60 0.59 2.61
N ALA A 66 -27.97 0.46 1.34
CA ALA A 66 -27.67 -0.74 0.56
C ALA A 66 -26.16 -0.99 0.44
N VAL A 67 -25.35 0.06 0.25
CA VAL A 67 -23.88 -0.03 0.26
C VAL A 67 -23.38 -0.52 1.62
N ALA A 68 -23.90 0.00 2.72
CA ALA A 68 -23.51 -0.43 4.06
C ALA A 68 -23.84 -1.90 4.31
N VAL A 69 -25.05 -2.34 3.92
CA VAL A 69 -25.48 -3.75 4.03
C VAL A 69 -24.63 -4.66 3.14
N LEU A 70 -24.34 -4.25 1.90
CA LEU A 70 -23.49 -5.03 0.99
C LEU A 70 -22.05 -5.13 1.52
N SER A 71 -21.53 -4.05 2.09
CA SER A 71 -20.20 -4.07 2.72
C SER A 71 -20.18 -5.03 3.92
N TYR A 72 -21.19 -4.97 4.80
CA TYR A 72 -21.33 -5.89 5.91
C TYR A 72 -21.40 -7.35 5.43
N ARG A 73 -22.21 -7.63 4.41
CA ARG A 73 -22.33 -8.99 3.86
C ARG A 73 -21.03 -9.54 3.28
N LEU A 74 -20.30 -8.73 2.57
CA LEU A 74 -19.05 -9.17 1.93
C LEU A 74 -17.89 -9.27 2.94
N LEU A 75 -17.90 -8.49 4.02
CA LEU A 75 -16.80 -8.43 4.98
C LEU A 75 -17.05 -9.25 6.25
N ALA A 76 -18.33 -9.38 6.70
CA ALA A 76 -18.67 -9.97 7.99
C ALA A 76 -19.61 -11.19 7.90
N ASP A 77 -20.70 -11.15 7.12
CA ASP A 77 -21.68 -12.23 7.01
C ASP A 77 -22.22 -12.40 5.57
N PRO A 78 -21.84 -13.44 4.80
CA PRO A 78 -21.01 -14.59 5.15
C PRO A 78 -19.51 -14.29 5.30
N GLY A 79 -19.05 -13.09 4.92
CA GLY A 79 -17.73 -12.57 5.21
C GLY A 79 -16.59 -13.18 4.40
N LEU A 80 -15.38 -12.87 4.87
CA LEU A 80 -14.14 -13.28 4.20
C LEU A 80 -13.86 -14.78 4.34
N ASP A 81 -14.24 -15.41 5.48
CA ASP A 81 -14.06 -16.84 5.67
C ASP A 81 -14.78 -17.64 4.58
N TRP A 82 -16.04 -17.28 4.30
CA TRP A 82 -16.76 -17.85 3.17
C TRP A 82 -16.06 -17.59 1.83
N ALA A 83 -15.52 -16.39 1.63
CA ALA A 83 -14.87 -16.03 0.37
C ALA A 83 -13.58 -16.84 0.13
N TRP A 84 -12.94 -17.38 1.16
CA TRP A 84 -11.77 -18.26 1.00
C TRP A 84 -12.16 -19.70 0.62
N ASP A 85 -13.26 -20.24 1.13
CA ASP A 85 -13.65 -21.64 0.96
C ASP A 85 -14.64 -21.88 -0.20
N ALA A 86 -15.49 -20.88 -0.52
CA ALA A 86 -16.53 -21.01 -1.54
C ALA A 86 -15.96 -21.21 -2.95
N PRO A 87 -16.72 -21.82 -3.88
CA PRO A 87 -16.33 -21.91 -5.27
C PRO A 87 -15.99 -20.53 -5.87
N VAL A 88 -14.86 -20.43 -6.59
CA VAL A 88 -14.34 -19.16 -7.17
C VAL A 88 -15.43 -18.40 -7.95
N VAL A 89 -16.25 -19.12 -8.71
CA VAL A 89 -17.35 -18.51 -9.49
C VAL A 89 -18.34 -17.78 -8.59
N GLN A 90 -18.69 -18.34 -7.41
CA GLN A 90 -19.60 -17.69 -6.48
C GLN A 90 -18.97 -16.44 -5.85
N VAL A 91 -17.68 -16.48 -5.52
CA VAL A 91 -16.95 -15.32 -5.00
C VAL A 91 -16.85 -14.21 -6.03
N VAL A 92 -16.49 -14.56 -7.29
CA VAL A 92 -16.44 -13.61 -8.40
C VAL A 92 -17.82 -12.99 -8.67
N LEU A 93 -18.87 -13.77 -8.64
CA LEU A 93 -20.24 -13.25 -8.79
C LEU A 93 -20.62 -12.33 -7.62
N ALA A 94 -20.38 -12.72 -6.38
CA ALA A 94 -20.74 -11.92 -5.20
C ALA A 94 -19.98 -10.59 -5.17
N PHE A 95 -18.66 -10.61 -5.23
CA PHE A 95 -17.84 -9.39 -5.21
C PHE A 95 -17.88 -8.63 -6.52
N GLY A 96 -17.60 -9.30 -7.65
CA GLY A 96 -17.55 -8.68 -8.96
C GLY A 96 -18.91 -8.15 -9.41
N GLY A 97 -19.99 -8.91 -9.18
CA GLY A 97 -21.35 -8.48 -9.46
C GLY A 97 -21.77 -7.29 -8.61
N THR A 98 -21.42 -7.29 -7.32
CA THR A 98 -21.63 -6.14 -6.44
C THR A 98 -20.86 -4.91 -6.92
N LEU A 99 -19.58 -5.04 -7.21
CA LEU A 99 -18.76 -3.95 -7.72
C LEU A 99 -19.30 -3.40 -9.04
N ALA A 100 -19.70 -4.26 -9.96
CA ALA A 100 -20.31 -3.85 -11.23
C ALA A 100 -21.60 -3.05 -11.02
N ALA A 101 -22.49 -3.52 -10.14
CA ALA A 101 -23.72 -2.81 -9.78
C ALA A 101 -23.47 -1.46 -9.13
N LEU A 102 -22.50 -1.36 -8.19
CA LEU A 102 -22.14 -0.11 -7.52
C LEU A 102 -21.49 0.89 -8.51
N VAL A 103 -20.65 0.42 -9.43
CA VAL A 103 -20.08 1.25 -10.50
C VAL A 103 -21.18 1.75 -11.44
N ALA A 104 -22.10 0.88 -11.83
CA ALA A 104 -23.25 1.28 -12.64
C ALA A 104 -24.15 2.31 -11.93
N ALA A 105 -24.39 2.12 -10.62
CA ALA A 105 -25.11 3.10 -9.79
C ALA A 105 -24.37 4.44 -9.72
N TRP A 106 -23.04 4.43 -9.56
CA TRP A 106 -22.21 5.63 -9.56
C TRP A 106 -22.28 6.37 -10.90
N ILE A 107 -22.13 5.65 -12.03
CA ILE A 107 -22.25 6.24 -13.36
C ILE A 107 -23.66 6.85 -13.56
N THR A 108 -24.70 6.16 -13.09
CA THR A 108 -26.09 6.58 -13.18
C THR A 108 -26.35 7.89 -12.41
N LEU A 109 -25.81 8.02 -11.21
CA LEU A 109 -26.01 9.17 -10.33
C LEU A 109 -25.04 10.33 -10.58
N ARG A 110 -23.93 10.12 -11.30
CA ARG A 110 -22.92 11.15 -11.56
C ARG A 110 -23.48 12.48 -12.08
N PRO A 111 -24.49 12.52 -12.99
CA PRO A 111 -25.07 13.77 -13.47
C PRO A 111 -26.02 14.47 -12.49
N MET A 112 -26.33 13.83 -11.33
CA MET A 112 -27.39 14.26 -10.40
C MET A 112 -26.89 15.11 -9.22
N GLU A 113 -25.59 15.43 -9.14
CA GLU A 113 -24.96 16.20 -8.05
C GLU A 113 -25.24 15.64 -6.64
N ARG A 114 -25.43 14.32 -6.51
CA ARG A 114 -25.63 13.61 -5.25
C ARG A 114 -24.30 13.37 -4.54
N LEU A 115 -23.62 14.42 -4.08
CA LEU A 115 -22.25 14.39 -3.60
C LEU A 115 -21.98 13.33 -2.53
N ILE A 116 -22.85 13.21 -1.52
CA ILE A 116 -22.68 12.24 -0.43
C ILE A 116 -22.81 10.80 -0.98
N THR A 117 -23.88 10.52 -1.73
CA THR A 117 -24.12 9.18 -2.30
C THR A 117 -23.01 8.77 -3.27
N LEU A 118 -22.53 9.72 -4.11
CA LEU A 118 -21.39 9.49 -5.01
C LEU A 118 -20.10 9.18 -4.24
N GLY A 119 -19.86 9.89 -3.12
CA GLY A 119 -18.72 9.65 -2.25
C GLY A 119 -18.76 8.27 -1.58
N VAL A 120 -19.93 7.87 -1.09
CA VAL A 120 -20.14 6.54 -0.50
C VAL A 120 -19.92 5.44 -1.55
N LEU A 121 -20.51 5.57 -2.74
CA LEU A 121 -20.33 4.61 -3.84
C LEU A 121 -18.86 4.51 -4.28
N GLU A 122 -18.18 5.64 -4.48
CA GLU A 122 -16.78 5.69 -4.86
C GLU A 122 -15.89 4.98 -3.83
N SER A 123 -16.15 5.24 -2.55
CA SER A 123 -15.37 4.66 -1.45
C SER A 123 -15.63 3.16 -1.30
N ALA A 124 -16.89 2.74 -1.46
CA ALA A 124 -17.26 1.33 -1.42
C ALA A 124 -16.64 0.56 -2.59
N VAL A 125 -16.70 1.09 -3.81
CA VAL A 125 -16.06 0.47 -4.98
C VAL A 125 -14.56 0.34 -4.77
N ALA A 126 -13.90 1.37 -4.26
CA ALA A 126 -12.46 1.34 -4.00
C ALA A 126 -12.10 0.36 -2.88
N GLY A 127 -12.80 0.41 -1.74
CA GLY A 127 -12.53 -0.45 -0.58
C GLY A 127 -12.85 -1.92 -0.84
N LEU A 128 -14.06 -2.22 -1.33
CA LEU A 128 -14.46 -3.60 -1.66
C LEU A 128 -13.63 -4.15 -2.83
N GLY A 129 -13.22 -3.29 -3.77
CA GLY A 129 -12.33 -3.68 -4.88
C GLY A 129 -10.97 -4.17 -4.38
N VAL A 130 -10.37 -3.47 -3.40
CA VAL A 130 -9.11 -3.91 -2.79
C VAL A 130 -9.27 -5.18 -1.98
N VAL A 131 -10.36 -5.32 -1.21
CA VAL A 131 -10.66 -6.57 -0.50
C VAL A 131 -10.83 -7.72 -1.49
N PHE A 132 -11.59 -7.52 -2.56
CA PHE A 132 -11.77 -8.54 -3.59
C PHE A 132 -10.44 -8.93 -4.26
N ALA A 133 -9.59 -7.96 -4.58
CA ALA A 133 -8.26 -8.23 -5.11
C ALA A 133 -7.43 -9.07 -4.12
N ASN A 134 -7.45 -8.75 -2.82
CA ASN A 134 -6.77 -9.54 -1.80
C ASN A 134 -7.32 -10.96 -1.67
N VAL A 135 -8.65 -11.14 -1.71
CA VAL A 135 -9.27 -12.48 -1.71
C VAL A 135 -8.78 -13.30 -2.91
N LEU A 136 -8.76 -12.71 -4.10
CA LEU A 136 -8.27 -13.41 -5.30
C LEU A 136 -6.77 -13.73 -5.23
N ILE A 137 -5.97 -12.80 -4.72
CA ILE A 137 -4.53 -12.98 -4.51
C ILE A 137 -4.29 -14.13 -3.51
N THR A 138 -4.97 -14.12 -2.36
CA THR A 138 -4.85 -15.18 -1.35
C THR A 138 -5.18 -16.55 -1.94
N ARG A 139 -6.31 -16.67 -2.63
CA ARG A 139 -6.72 -17.92 -3.29
C ARG A 139 -5.74 -18.38 -4.35
N TRP A 140 -5.20 -17.45 -5.12
CA TRP A 140 -4.19 -17.75 -6.13
C TRP A 140 -2.90 -18.27 -5.49
N LEU A 141 -2.45 -17.64 -4.40
CA LEU A 141 -1.27 -18.09 -3.65
C LEU A 141 -1.47 -19.48 -3.04
N MET A 142 -2.64 -19.72 -2.41
CA MET A 142 -2.98 -21.03 -1.85
C MET A 142 -3.04 -22.13 -2.93
N TRP A 143 -3.55 -21.79 -4.11
CA TRP A 143 -3.58 -22.72 -5.25
C TRP A 143 -2.18 -23.04 -5.77
N LEU A 144 -1.25 -22.08 -5.78
CA LEU A 144 0.13 -22.28 -6.27
C LEU A 144 0.98 -23.09 -5.30
N GLU A 145 0.91 -22.85 -4.01
CA GLU A 145 1.91 -23.27 -3.04
C GLU A 145 1.30 -23.86 -1.75
N GLY A 146 -0.01 -23.93 -1.64
CA GLY A 146 -0.71 -24.36 -0.43
C GLY A 146 -0.77 -23.28 0.67
N ASP A 147 -1.33 -23.64 1.83
CA ASP A 147 -1.64 -22.69 2.92
C ASP A 147 -0.38 -22.12 3.59
N ALA A 148 0.71 -22.87 3.62
CA ALA A 148 1.96 -22.48 4.27
C ALA A 148 2.56 -21.19 3.68
N VAL A 149 2.31 -20.90 2.39
CA VAL A 149 2.83 -19.71 1.72
C VAL A 149 2.30 -18.39 2.33
N LEU A 150 1.11 -18.42 2.93
CA LEU A 150 0.46 -17.23 3.48
C LEU A 150 1.24 -16.59 4.64
N ALA A 151 2.09 -17.37 5.33
CA ALA A 151 2.98 -16.87 6.38
C ALA A 151 4.28 -16.25 5.83
N GLY A 152 4.57 -16.41 4.55
CA GLY A 152 5.81 -15.96 3.92
C GLY A 152 5.83 -14.48 3.52
N HIS A 153 7.05 -13.91 3.41
CA HIS A 153 7.25 -12.53 2.97
C HIS A 153 6.65 -12.25 1.57
N TRP A 154 6.71 -13.23 0.68
CA TRP A 154 6.14 -13.14 -0.67
C TRP A 154 4.64 -12.86 -0.65
N ALA A 155 3.89 -13.69 0.09
CA ALA A 155 2.43 -13.57 0.17
C ALA A 155 1.99 -12.25 0.81
N LEU A 156 2.61 -11.86 1.94
CA LEU A 156 2.31 -10.59 2.59
C LEU A 156 2.70 -9.40 1.71
N GLY A 157 3.81 -9.50 0.96
CA GLY A 157 4.24 -8.48 0.02
C GLY A 157 3.20 -8.22 -1.08
N VAL A 158 2.72 -9.29 -1.73
CA VAL A 158 1.69 -9.18 -2.77
C VAL A 158 0.36 -8.64 -2.21
N GLN A 159 -0.04 -9.09 -1.01
CA GLN A 159 -1.25 -8.60 -0.33
C GLN A 159 -1.15 -7.14 0.13
N LEU A 160 0.04 -6.64 0.42
CA LEU A 160 0.29 -5.26 0.80
C LEU A 160 0.05 -4.27 -0.34
N LEU A 161 0.41 -4.65 -1.59
CA LEU A 161 0.39 -3.74 -2.74
C LEU A 161 -0.98 -3.10 -3.00
N PRO A 162 -2.12 -3.83 -3.02
CA PRO A 162 -3.43 -3.23 -3.22
C PRO A 162 -3.78 -2.15 -2.18
N TRP A 163 -3.40 -2.35 -0.91
CA TRP A 163 -3.65 -1.38 0.15
C TRP A 163 -2.81 -0.12 0.00
N LEU A 164 -1.53 -0.25 -0.37
CA LEU A 164 -0.67 0.90 -0.65
C LEU A 164 -1.15 1.68 -1.86
N VAL A 165 -1.59 1.00 -2.93
CA VAL A 165 -2.16 1.63 -4.11
C VAL A 165 -3.46 2.36 -3.76
N LEU A 166 -4.35 1.74 -2.98
CA LEU A 166 -5.57 2.39 -2.51
C LEU A 166 -5.25 3.67 -1.73
N ALA A 167 -4.35 3.58 -0.73
CA ALA A 167 -3.95 4.74 0.06
C ALA A 167 -3.37 5.85 -0.80
N ALA A 168 -2.46 5.53 -1.74
CA ALA A 168 -1.84 6.50 -2.64
C ALA A 168 -2.86 7.15 -3.59
N VAL A 169 -3.78 6.38 -4.18
CA VAL A 169 -4.85 6.90 -5.05
C VAL A 169 -5.80 7.81 -4.27
N GLN A 170 -6.22 7.42 -3.07
CA GLN A 170 -7.10 8.25 -2.24
C GLN A 170 -6.42 9.54 -1.79
N LEU A 171 -5.13 9.50 -1.42
CA LEU A 171 -4.34 10.70 -1.13
C LEU A 171 -4.19 11.59 -2.37
N TYR A 172 -3.89 11.03 -3.53
CA TYR A 172 -3.82 11.79 -4.78
C TYR A 172 -5.14 12.52 -5.06
N ARG A 173 -6.26 11.80 -4.98
CA ARG A 173 -7.60 12.37 -5.21
C ARG A 173 -8.01 13.39 -4.14
N ALA A 174 -7.59 13.19 -2.88
CA ALA A 174 -7.77 14.18 -1.83
C ALA A 174 -6.99 15.46 -2.11
N GLY A 175 -5.80 15.36 -2.73
CA GLY A 175 -5.00 16.50 -3.17
C GLY A 175 -5.61 17.33 -4.30
N LEU A 176 -6.57 16.78 -5.05
CA LEU A 176 -7.37 17.52 -6.04
C LEU A 176 -8.44 18.41 -5.39
N GLY A 177 -8.69 18.24 -4.09
CA GLY A 177 -9.71 19.01 -3.34
C GLY A 177 -11.13 18.49 -3.54
N GLY A 178 -12.10 19.39 -3.29
CA GLY A 178 -13.52 19.10 -3.42
C GLY A 178 -14.18 18.60 -2.13
N PRO A 179 -15.53 18.49 -2.12
CA PRO A 179 -16.32 18.20 -0.91
C PRO A 179 -16.07 16.80 -0.33
N LEU A 180 -15.55 15.86 -1.12
CA LEU A 180 -15.24 14.49 -0.70
C LEU A 180 -13.82 14.33 -0.14
N ARG A 181 -13.05 15.43 0.04
CA ARG A 181 -11.66 15.37 0.50
C ARG A 181 -11.51 14.62 1.83
N LEU A 182 -12.37 14.94 2.81
CA LEU A 182 -12.31 14.31 4.13
C LEU A 182 -12.54 12.79 4.04
N TRP A 183 -13.56 12.36 3.28
CA TRP A 183 -13.83 10.94 3.02
C TRP A 183 -12.62 10.22 2.43
N ARG A 184 -11.98 10.81 1.42
CA ARG A 184 -10.78 10.24 0.78
C ARG A 184 -9.61 10.13 1.74
N LEU A 185 -9.40 11.14 2.60
CA LEU A 185 -8.37 11.09 3.63
C LEU A 185 -8.65 9.99 4.66
N THR A 186 -9.91 9.80 5.09
CA THR A 186 -10.31 8.72 6.00
C THR A 186 -10.02 7.35 5.38
N PHE A 187 -10.42 7.13 4.12
CA PHE A 187 -10.13 5.87 3.42
C PHE A 187 -8.63 5.64 3.20
N ALA A 188 -7.88 6.69 2.89
CA ALA A 188 -6.42 6.61 2.81
C ALA A 188 -5.80 6.22 4.16
N ALA A 189 -6.30 6.77 5.26
CA ALA A 189 -5.84 6.44 6.60
C ALA A 189 -6.17 4.98 6.97
N LEU A 190 -7.40 4.51 6.70
CA LEU A 190 -7.78 3.11 6.93
C LEU A 190 -6.91 2.13 6.13
N ALA A 191 -6.72 2.39 4.82
CA ALA A 191 -5.84 1.58 3.99
C ALA A 191 -4.38 1.64 4.49
N GLY A 192 -3.94 2.81 4.95
CA GLY A 192 -2.62 3.01 5.56
C GLY A 192 -2.41 2.21 6.84
N VAL A 193 -3.43 2.11 7.71
CA VAL A 193 -3.37 1.29 8.94
C VAL A 193 -3.20 -0.20 8.59
N VAL A 194 -3.98 -0.70 7.62
CA VAL A 194 -3.83 -2.09 7.16
C VAL A 194 -2.44 -2.32 6.57
N ALA A 195 -1.98 -1.40 5.70
CA ALA A 195 -0.65 -1.49 5.11
C ALA A 195 0.47 -1.46 6.17
N LEU A 196 0.35 -0.64 7.21
CA LEU A 196 1.30 -0.61 8.34
C LEU A 196 1.31 -1.92 9.11
N GLY A 197 0.15 -2.55 9.34
CA GLY A 197 0.06 -3.87 9.96
C GLY A 197 0.81 -4.94 9.15
N LEU A 198 0.60 -4.97 7.82
CA LEU A 198 1.29 -5.89 6.91
C LEU A 198 2.80 -5.60 6.84
N ILE A 199 3.22 -4.34 6.80
CA ILE A 199 4.64 -3.96 6.86
C ILE A 199 5.26 -4.39 8.21
N GLY A 200 4.53 -4.20 9.32
CA GLY A 200 4.96 -4.69 10.63
C GLY A 200 5.18 -6.20 10.63
N ALA A 201 4.26 -6.99 10.07
CA ALA A 201 4.41 -8.43 9.92
C ALA A 201 5.59 -8.82 9.02
N LEU A 202 5.81 -8.10 7.91
CA LEU A 202 6.97 -8.29 7.02
C LEU A 202 8.31 -8.02 7.71
N LEU A 203 8.38 -7.02 8.57
CA LEU A 203 9.60 -6.67 9.28
C LEU A 203 9.87 -7.56 10.51
N THR A 204 8.88 -8.32 10.96
CA THR A 204 8.97 -9.17 12.16
C THR A 204 8.74 -10.65 11.84
N VAL A 205 7.49 -11.09 11.82
CA VAL A 205 7.10 -12.50 11.78
C VAL A 205 7.47 -13.18 10.45
N ALA A 206 7.24 -12.50 9.32
CA ALA A 206 7.51 -13.02 7.98
C ALA A 206 8.88 -12.60 7.43
N ASN A 207 9.77 -12.13 8.29
CA ASN A 207 11.08 -11.68 7.85
C ASN A 207 12.00 -12.88 7.58
N PRO A 208 12.51 -13.06 6.35
CA PRO A 208 13.34 -14.22 6.01
C PRO A 208 14.69 -14.26 6.76
N LEU A 209 15.14 -13.13 7.35
CA LEU A 209 16.36 -13.10 8.17
C LEU A 209 16.21 -13.76 9.55
N PHE A 210 14.99 -13.80 10.10
CA PHE A 210 14.73 -14.27 11.46
C PHE A 210 14.35 -15.75 11.56
N GLN A 211 14.42 -16.46 10.45
CA GLN A 211 13.97 -17.85 10.37
C GLN A 211 15.11 -18.82 10.62
N SER A 212 14.94 -19.63 11.66
CA SER A 212 15.98 -20.54 12.14
C SER A 212 16.06 -21.87 11.36
N TRP A 213 15.04 -22.22 10.56
CA TRP A 213 14.96 -23.50 9.84
C TRP A 213 14.64 -23.28 8.36
N PRO A 214 15.24 -24.07 7.44
CA PRO A 214 14.93 -24.03 6.01
C PRO A 214 13.48 -24.45 5.77
N ASP A 215 12.62 -23.46 5.55
CA ASP A 215 11.25 -23.65 5.07
C ASP A 215 11.16 -23.16 3.63
N ILE A 216 10.76 -24.07 2.73
CA ILE A 216 10.63 -23.78 1.29
C ILE A 216 9.65 -22.62 1.03
N ALA A 217 8.62 -22.48 1.87
CA ALA A 217 7.65 -21.38 1.75
C ALA A 217 8.26 -20.00 2.01
N LEU A 218 9.39 -19.94 2.68
CA LEU A 218 10.04 -18.72 3.16
C LEU A 218 11.37 -18.43 2.44
N ALA A 219 11.84 -19.39 1.61
CA ALA A 219 13.00 -19.17 0.74
C ALA A 219 12.73 -18.07 -0.28
N VAL A 220 13.76 -17.29 -0.57
CA VAL A 220 13.68 -16.25 -1.61
C VAL A 220 13.72 -16.90 -2.98
N ARG A 221 12.83 -16.46 -3.88
CA ARG A 221 12.68 -17.06 -5.22
C ARG A 221 12.75 -15.99 -6.30
N GLY A 222 13.21 -16.37 -7.47
CA GLY A 222 13.36 -15.52 -8.64
C GLY A 222 14.81 -15.08 -8.86
N PRO A 223 15.12 -14.50 -10.03
CA PRO A 223 16.46 -13.98 -10.34
C PRO A 223 16.70 -12.65 -9.63
N GLN A 224 17.88 -12.47 -9.06
CA GLN A 224 18.29 -11.17 -8.50
C GLN A 224 18.36 -10.10 -9.59
N PRO A 225 17.92 -8.86 -9.32
CA PRO A 225 17.16 -8.36 -8.14
C PRO A 225 15.64 -8.44 -8.30
N PHE A 226 15.11 -9.19 -9.29
CA PHE A 226 13.68 -9.31 -9.63
C PHE A 226 13.05 -10.53 -8.96
N ASP A 227 13.08 -10.56 -7.67
CA ASP A 227 12.69 -11.67 -6.83
C ASP A 227 11.55 -11.35 -5.86
N THR A 228 11.27 -12.28 -4.95
CA THR A 228 10.23 -12.11 -3.94
C THR A 228 10.54 -11.00 -2.93
N LEU A 229 11.82 -10.65 -2.70
CA LEU A 229 12.23 -9.57 -1.83
C LEU A 229 11.88 -8.20 -2.44
N LEU A 230 12.05 -8.04 -3.76
CA LEU A 230 11.64 -6.83 -4.46
C LEU A 230 10.15 -6.57 -4.26
N VAL A 231 9.31 -7.59 -4.39
CA VAL A 231 7.86 -7.47 -4.23
C VAL A 231 7.47 -7.18 -2.78
N ALA A 232 8.15 -7.81 -1.82
CA ALA A 232 7.83 -7.68 -0.41
C ALA A 232 8.32 -6.33 0.20
N TYR A 233 9.48 -5.84 -0.21
CA TYR A 233 10.14 -4.68 0.41
C TYR A 233 10.48 -3.56 -0.58
N GLY A 234 11.02 -3.89 -1.76
CA GLY A 234 11.49 -2.91 -2.74
C GLY A 234 10.35 -2.09 -3.33
N ILE A 235 9.33 -2.72 -3.88
CA ILE A 235 8.17 -2.04 -4.47
C ILE A 235 7.38 -1.25 -3.41
N PRO A 236 7.02 -1.80 -2.25
CA PRO A 236 6.38 -1.03 -1.19
C PRO A 236 7.20 0.17 -0.73
N GLY A 237 8.51 -0.01 -0.54
CA GLY A 237 9.42 1.08 -0.19
C GLY A 237 9.42 2.19 -1.24
N LEU A 238 9.49 1.84 -2.52
CA LEU A 238 9.43 2.79 -3.63
C LEU A 238 8.09 3.54 -3.67
N ILE A 239 6.97 2.84 -3.51
CA ILE A 239 5.62 3.47 -3.47
C ILE A 239 5.55 4.50 -2.34
N LEU A 240 6.02 4.16 -1.13
CA LEU A 240 6.02 5.07 0.01
C LEU A 240 6.90 6.31 -0.24
N VAL A 241 8.12 6.12 -0.77
CA VAL A 241 9.00 7.25 -1.10
C VAL A 241 8.36 8.15 -2.15
N LEU A 242 7.83 7.58 -3.23
CA LEU A 242 7.15 8.34 -4.27
C LEU A 242 5.91 9.07 -3.74
N ALA A 243 5.11 8.43 -2.89
CA ALA A 243 3.97 9.05 -2.23
C ALA A 243 4.40 10.25 -1.38
N GLY A 244 5.41 10.10 -0.52
CA GLY A 244 5.94 11.17 0.31
C GLY A 244 6.54 12.34 -0.48
N LEU A 245 7.11 12.07 -1.67
CA LEU A 245 7.68 13.11 -2.53
C LEU A 245 6.65 13.83 -3.40
N ARG A 246 5.59 13.16 -3.83
CA ARG A 246 4.67 13.64 -4.88
C ARG A 246 3.29 14.03 -4.40
N LEU A 247 2.78 13.43 -3.30
CA LEU A 247 1.39 13.63 -2.88
C LEU A 247 1.23 14.88 -2.02
N ARG A 248 0.40 15.83 -2.50
CA ARG A 248 0.15 17.11 -1.84
C ARG A 248 -0.37 16.98 -0.40
N PRO A 249 -1.36 16.11 -0.07
CA PRO A 249 -1.86 15.99 1.30
C PRO A 249 -0.79 15.62 2.32
N LEU A 250 0.22 14.83 1.92
CA LEU A 250 1.35 14.52 2.80
C LEU A 250 2.27 15.75 2.99
N ALA A 251 2.39 16.62 1.98
CA ALA A 251 3.19 17.84 2.10
C ALA A 251 2.56 18.86 3.07
N GLU A 252 1.22 18.83 3.25
CA GLU A 252 0.50 19.65 4.22
C GLU A 252 0.76 19.21 5.69
N TRP A 253 1.20 17.96 5.89
CA TRP A 253 1.48 17.36 7.20
C TRP A 253 2.93 16.88 7.29
N PRO A 254 3.90 17.78 7.56
CA PRO A 254 5.33 17.47 7.51
C PRO A 254 5.76 16.26 8.37
N PRO A 255 5.23 16.05 9.61
CA PRO A 255 5.59 14.86 10.39
C PRO A 255 5.16 13.55 9.72
N LEU A 256 3.93 13.51 9.18
CA LEU A 256 3.42 12.33 8.47
C LEU A 256 4.23 12.07 7.21
N ARG A 257 4.53 13.11 6.43
CA ARG A 257 5.39 13.02 5.25
C ARG A 257 6.75 12.44 5.59
N LEU A 258 7.38 12.93 6.66
CA LEU A 258 8.67 12.43 7.11
C LEU A 258 8.58 10.96 7.54
N GLY A 259 7.53 10.57 8.26
CA GLY A 259 7.28 9.17 8.64
C GLY A 259 7.13 8.25 7.44
N VAL A 260 6.35 8.65 6.42
CA VAL A 260 6.17 7.88 5.18
C VAL A 260 7.49 7.75 4.40
N LEU A 261 8.26 8.84 4.29
CA LEU A 261 9.57 8.83 3.62
C LEU A 261 10.57 7.96 4.38
N ALA A 262 10.62 8.06 5.70
CA ALA A 262 11.50 7.26 6.54
C ALA A 262 11.17 5.77 6.45
N LEU A 263 9.87 5.39 6.53
CA LEU A 263 9.43 4.01 6.39
C LEU A 263 9.78 3.45 5.01
N GLY A 264 9.55 4.22 3.95
CA GLY A 264 9.93 3.84 2.59
C GLY A 264 11.44 3.66 2.43
N ALA A 265 12.25 4.55 3.02
CA ALA A 265 13.70 4.43 3.01
C ALA A 265 14.20 3.21 3.81
N VAL A 266 13.56 2.91 4.95
CA VAL A 266 13.85 1.70 5.73
C VAL A 266 13.56 0.44 4.92
N LEU A 267 12.41 0.35 4.25
CA LEU A 267 12.08 -0.81 3.42
C LEU A 267 13.04 -0.99 2.25
N LEU A 268 13.42 0.10 1.57
CA LEU A 268 14.41 0.05 0.48
C LEU A 268 15.80 -0.36 0.99
N GLY A 269 16.23 0.19 2.12
CA GLY A 269 17.49 -0.21 2.75
C GLY A 269 17.50 -1.67 3.19
N TRP A 270 16.36 -2.13 3.73
CA TRP A 270 16.17 -3.53 4.11
C TRP A 270 16.21 -4.47 2.91
N TRP A 271 15.54 -4.11 1.82
CA TRP A 271 15.62 -4.84 0.56
C TRP A 271 17.06 -4.95 0.05
N VAL A 272 17.80 -3.84 -0.05
CA VAL A 272 19.19 -3.85 -0.50
C VAL A 272 20.06 -4.71 0.42
N ALA A 273 19.86 -4.64 1.73
CA ALA A 273 20.60 -5.46 2.68
C ALA A 273 20.33 -6.96 2.47
N MET A 274 19.07 -7.36 2.25
CA MET A 274 18.71 -8.74 1.98
C MET A 274 19.22 -9.22 0.63
N GLU A 275 19.24 -8.37 -0.40
CA GLU A 275 19.84 -8.71 -1.71
C GLU A 275 21.34 -8.98 -1.60
N ILE A 276 22.07 -8.15 -0.83
CA ILE A 276 23.49 -8.38 -0.57
C ILE A 276 23.68 -9.71 0.15
N ARG A 277 22.88 -9.99 1.19
CA ARG A 277 22.95 -11.25 1.92
C ARG A 277 22.64 -12.44 1.03
N ARG A 278 21.59 -12.33 0.19
CA ARG A 278 21.23 -13.37 -0.77
C ARG A 278 22.36 -13.68 -1.75
N PHE A 279 23.06 -12.66 -2.21
CA PHE A 279 24.19 -12.83 -3.13
C PHE A 279 25.30 -13.70 -2.54
N TRP A 280 25.56 -13.58 -1.23
CA TRP A 280 26.65 -14.30 -0.53
C TRP A 280 26.19 -15.60 0.13
N GLN A 281 24.95 -15.65 0.65
CA GLN A 281 24.43 -16.78 1.43
C GLN A 281 23.47 -17.69 0.63
N GLY A 282 23.05 -17.25 -0.56
CA GLY A 282 22.04 -17.95 -1.37
C GLY A 282 20.61 -17.64 -0.95
N ASP A 283 19.65 -18.45 -1.41
CA ASP A 283 18.21 -18.21 -1.27
C ASP A 283 17.66 -18.33 0.16
N TRP A 284 18.48 -18.82 1.09
CA TRP A 284 18.17 -18.98 2.49
C TRP A 284 18.86 -17.91 3.34
N LEU A 285 18.11 -16.88 3.73
CA LEU A 285 18.68 -15.71 4.43
C LEU A 285 18.89 -15.93 5.94
N GLY A 286 18.24 -16.94 6.53
CA GLY A 286 18.32 -17.25 7.96
C GLY A 286 19.60 -18.01 8.38
N VAL A 287 20.55 -18.21 7.48
CA VAL A 287 21.83 -18.87 7.78
C VAL A 287 22.60 -18.10 8.84
N PRO A 288 23.07 -18.78 9.93
CA PRO A 288 23.87 -18.12 10.96
C PRO A 288 25.23 -17.65 10.43
N GLY A 289 25.66 -16.49 10.90
CA GLY A 289 26.96 -15.89 10.55
C GLY A 289 26.88 -14.96 9.35
N VAL A 290 27.97 -14.24 9.13
CA VAL A 290 28.16 -13.27 8.05
C VAL A 290 29.57 -13.45 7.51
N VAL A 291 29.73 -13.62 6.22
CA VAL A 291 31.05 -13.74 5.60
C VAL A 291 31.69 -12.36 5.43
N GLN A 292 33.02 -12.31 5.34
CA GLN A 292 33.75 -11.04 5.32
C GLN A 292 33.41 -10.20 4.09
N GLU A 293 33.22 -10.84 2.95
CA GLU A 293 32.88 -10.22 1.68
C GLU A 293 31.47 -9.62 1.70
N GLU A 294 30.53 -10.25 2.42
CA GLU A 294 29.19 -9.71 2.69
C GLU A 294 29.28 -8.41 3.50
N LEU A 295 30.11 -8.40 4.56
CA LEU A 295 30.32 -7.19 5.38
C LEU A 295 30.86 -6.01 4.55
N TYR A 296 31.84 -6.27 3.66
CA TYR A 296 32.36 -5.24 2.76
C TYR A 296 31.33 -4.76 1.76
N SER A 297 30.49 -5.64 1.25
CA SER A 297 29.42 -5.30 0.31
C SER A 297 28.40 -4.31 0.94
N TYR A 298 28.04 -4.50 2.22
CA TYR A 298 27.22 -3.52 2.95
C TYR A 298 27.91 -2.16 3.05
N THR A 299 29.22 -2.14 3.29
CA THR A 299 30.00 -0.89 3.38
C THR A 299 30.01 -0.15 2.06
N VAL A 300 30.23 -0.87 0.96
CA VAL A 300 30.20 -0.29 -0.40
C VAL A 300 28.80 0.28 -0.71
N ALA A 301 27.75 -0.47 -0.40
CA ALA A 301 26.36 0.01 -0.60
C ALA A 301 26.06 1.27 0.22
N MET A 302 26.48 1.34 1.49
CA MET A 302 26.31 2.51 2.33
C MET A 302 27.12 3.71 1.80
N LEU A 303 28.35 3.50 1.31
CA LEU A 303 29.16 4.56 0.70
C LEU A 303 28.50 5.11 -0.57
N LEU A 304 28.02 4.24 -1.46
CA LEU A 304 27.31 4.61 -2.68
C LEU A 304 26.03 5.39 -2.36
N LEU A 305 25.27 4.95 -1.36
CA LEU A 305 24.08 5.68 -0.88
C LEU A 305 24.46 7.05 -0.35
N GLY A 306 25.48 7.15 0.51
CA GLY A 306 25.95 8.42 1.07
C GLY A 306 26.44 9.39 -0.01
N ALA A 307 27.22 8.89 -0.97
CA ALA A 307 27.70 9.68 -2.09
C ALA A 307 26.54 10.15 -3.02
N GLY A 308 25.60 9.27 -3.33
CA GLY A 308 24.40 9.58 -4.10
C GLY A 308 23.51 10.64 -3.44
N LEU A 309 23.30 10.51 -2.12
CA LEU A 309 22.55 11.52 -1.35
C LEU A 309 23.28 12.85 -1.32
N LEU A 310 24.62 12.86 -1.17
CA LEU A 310 25.40 14.08 -1.17
C LEU A 310 25.36 14.76 -2.53
N TYR A 311 25.49 14.01 -3.62
CA TYR A 311 25.33 14.51 -4.98
C TYR A 311 23.95 15.16 -5.20
N GLN A 312 22.88 14.47 -4.78
CA GLN A 312 21.52 15.02 -4.86
C GLN A 312 21.33 16.25 -3.96
N ALA A 313 21.97 16.29 -2.80
CA ALA A 313 21.95 17.45 -1.90
C ALA A 313 22.57 18.69 -2.57
N ILE A 314 23.69 18.50 -3.26
CA ILE A 314 24.37 19.55 -4.02
C ILE A 314 23.50 20.00 -5.20
N ALA A 315 23.01 19.05 -6.00
CA ALA A 315 22.19 19.34 -7.18
C ALA A 315 20.89 20.08 -6.82
N ARG A 316 20.28 19.76 -5.67
CA ARG A 316 19.03 20.38 -5.20
C ARG A 316 19.23 21.53 -4.21
N ARG A 317 20.47 21.87 -3.87
CA ARG A 317 20.83 22.90 -2.85
C ARG A 317 20.09 22.69 -1.54
N SER A 318 19.92 21.43 -1.09
CA SER A 318 19.12 21.06 0.07
C SER A 318 19.99 20.74 1.27
N LEU A 319 19.99 21.63 2.29
CA LEU A 319 20.68 21.41 3.55
C LEU A 319 20.18 20.20 4.33
N ALA A 320 18.86 19.90 4.24
CA ALA A 320 18.29 18.72 4.88
C ALA A 320 18.87 17.43 4.29
N LEU A 321 18.93 17.33 2.96
CA LEU A 321 19.49 16.17 2.28
C LEU A 321 21.00 16.03 2.55
N GLN A 322 21.72 17.15 2.64
CA GLN A 322 23.14 17.18 2.99
C GLN A 322 23.38 16.60 4.41
N ARG A 323 22.55 16.98 5.38
CA ARG A 323 22.63 16.42 6.74
C ARG A 323 22.40 14.91 6.75
N VAL A 324 21.38 14.42 6.02
CA VAL A 324 21.11 12.97 5.88
C VAL A 324 22.32 12.27 5.24
N ALA A 325 22.89 12.81 4.16
CA ALA A 325 24.08 12.25 3.52
C ALA A 325 25.26 12.14 4.51
N MET A 326 25.51 13.19 5.27
CA MET A 326 26.61 13.22 6.27
C MET A 326 26.38 12.21 7.39
N VAL A 327 25.14 11.99 7.84
CA VAL A 327 24.81 10.94 8.81
C VAL A 327 25.10 9.55 8.23
N VAL A 328 24.66 9.27 7.01
CA VAL A 328 24.94 7.97 6.35
C VAL A 328 26.43 7.73 6.20
N ILE A 329 27.20 8.72 5.75
CA ILE A 329 28.67 8.64 5.62
C ILE A 329 29.33 8.42 6.98
N GLY A 330 28.88 9.13 8.02
CA GLY A 330 29.38 8.97 9.39
C GLY A 330 29.11 7.57 9.94
N LEU A 331 27.90 7.03 9.73
CA LEU A 331 27.54 5.65 10.10
C LEU A 331 28.38 4.61 9.33
N THR A 332 28.66 4.87 8.04
CA THR A 332 29.53 4.02 7.26
C THR A 332 30.96 4.00 7.81
N ALA A 333 31.49 5.17 8.14
CA ALA A 333 32.79 5.28 8.79
C ALA A 333 32.81 4.53 10.12
N ALA A 334 31.82 4.74 10.96
CA ALA A 334 31.71 4.04 12.25
C ALA A 334 31.66 2.51 12.06
N LYS A 335 30.86 2.01 11.09
CA LYS A 335 30.79 0.58 10.76
C LYS A 335 32.16 0.03 10.36
N VAL A 336 32.90 0.72 9.49
CA VAL A 336 34.24 0.28 9.07
C VAL A 336 35.18 0.18 10.26
N PHE A 337 35.21 1.17 11.13
CA PHE A 337 36.08 1.17 12.30
C PHE A 337 35.71 0.12 13.36
N LEU A 338 34.41 -0.05 13.62
CA LEU A 338 33.94 -0.90 14.70
C LEU A 338 33.75 -2.37 14.28
N ILE A 339 33.40 -2.62 13.01
CA ILE A 339 33.01 -3.95 12.52
C ILE A 339 34.05 -4.46 11.52
N ASP A 340 34.26 -3.78 10.40
CA ASP A 340 35.05 -4.31 9.31
C ASP A 340 36.56 -4.40 9.68
N ALA A 341 37.05 -3.46 10.47
CA ALA A 341 38.43 -3.44 10.92
C ALA A 341 38.74 -4.44 12.07
N SER A 342 37.74 -4.94 12.78
CA SER A 342 37.93 -5.86 13.91
C SER A 342 38.47 -7.22 13.45
N GLY A 343 38.14 -7.66 12.22
CA GLY A 343 38.62 -8.92 11.63
C GLY A 343 39.93 -8.82 10.84
N LEU A 344 40.48 -7.62 10.63
CA LEU A 344 41.68 -7.41 9.82
C LEU A 344 42.96 -7.46 10.67
N THR A 345 43.97 -8.16 10.16
CA THR A 345 45.32 -8.21 10.77
C THR A 345 46.37 -7.67 9.81
N GLY A 346 47.42 -7.02 10.32
CA GLY A 346 48.58 -6.64 9.52
C GLY A 346 48.33 -5.53 8.48
N LEU A 347 48.91 -5.72 7.30
CA LEU A 347 48.98 -4.73 6.23
C LEU A 347 47.58 -4.42 5.63
N THR A 348 46.68 -5.39 5.57
CA THR A 348 45.31 -5.24 5.07
C THR A 348 44.49 -4.26 5.91
N ARG A 349 44.69 -4.25 7.23
CA ARG A 349 44.10 -3.28 8.13
C ARG A 349 44.56 -1.85 7.85
N VAL A 350 45.87 -1.66 7.62
CA VAL A 350 46.44 -0.37 7.27
C VAL A 350 45.96 0.16 5.94
N LEU A 351 45.90 -0.69 4.91
CA LEU A 351 45.41 -0.31 3.57
C LEU A 351 43.93 0.04 3.56
N SER A 352 43.12 -0.68 4.34
CA SER A 352 41.68 -0.38 4.46
C SER A 352 41.43 0.97 5.14
N PHE A 353 42.19 1.29 6.19
CA PHE A 353 42.12 2.62 6.83
C PHE A 353 42.61 3.74 5.93
N LEU A 354 43.69 3.51 5.15
CA LEU A 354 44.17 4.47 4.17
C LEU A 354 43.12 4.76 3.11
N GLY A 355 42.55 3.72 2.51
CA GLY A 355 41.51 3.83 1.50
C GLY A 355 40.28 4.58 2.01
N LEU A 356 39.84 4.26 3.23
CA LEU A 356 38.72 4.97 3.86
C LEU A 356 39.07 6.43 4.15
N GLY A 357 40.25 6.69 4.69
CA GLY A 357 40.71 8.06 4.98
C GLY A 357 40.75 8.93 3.75
N LEU A 358 41.23 8.39 2.63
CA LEU A 358 41.22 9.05 1.31
C LEU A 358 39.79 9.28 0.80
N SER A 359 38.90 8.31 0.94
CA SER A 359 37.51 8.45 0.54
C SER A 359 36.76 9.52 1.36
N LEU A 360 36.97 9.56 2.67
CA LEU A 360 36.39 10.58 3.54
C LEU A 360 37.00 11.97 3.26
N ALA A 361 38.29 12.06 2.99
CA ALA A 361 38.94 13.31 2.60
C ALA A 361 38.40 13.84 1.27
N ALA A 362 38.19 12.96 0.26
CA ALA A 362 37.59 13.32 -1.01
C ALA A 362 36.13 13.81 -0.84
N LEU A 363 35.32 13.14 0.02
CA LEU A 363 33.95 13.57 0.33
C LEU A 363 33.92 14.91 1.08
N ALA A 364 34.84 15.13 2.04
CA ALA A 364 34.96 16.39 2.77
C ALA A 364 35.38 17.53 1.83
N TRP A 365 36.31 17.28 0.89
CA TRP A 365 36.72 18.22 -0.13
C TRP A 365 35.54 18.57 -1.06
N LEU A 366 34.80 17.57 -1.56
CA LEU A 366 33.59 17.76 -2.35
C LEU A 366 32.55 18.62 -1.63
N ASN A 367 32.34 18.37 -0.36
CA ASN A 367 31.39 19.14 0.46
C ASN A 367 31.84 20.61 0.62
N ARG A 368 33.13 20.86 0.84
CA ARG A 368 33.71 22.22 0.90
C ARG A 368 33.60 22.94 -0.45
N TRP A 369 33.93 22.27 -1.56
CA TRP A 369 33.83 22.80 -2.89
C TRP A 369 32.39 23.19 -3.23
N ALA A 370 31.40 22.32 -2.91
CA ALA A 370 29.99 22.60 -3.09
C ALA A 370 29.53 23.80 -2.25
N GLY A 371 29.99 23.92 -1.00
CA GLY A 371 29.67 25.05 -0.13
C GLY A 371 30.22 26.37 -0.65
N GLN A 372 31.43 26.36 -1.25
CA GLN A 372 32.01 27.54 -1.88
C GLN A 372 31.31 27.92 -3.19
N ALA A 373 30.95 26.95 -4.01
CA ALA A 373 30.17 27.17 -5.23
C ALA A 373 28.80 27.79 -4.95
N ALA A 374 28.13 27.34 -3.87
CA ALA A 374 26.85 27.90 -3.45
C ALA A 374 26.97 29.38 -2.98
N ARG A 375 28.06 29.74 -2.29
CA ARG A 375 28.32 31.13 -1.85
C ARG A 375 28.62 32.07 -3.03
N ARG A 376 29.40 31.62 -4.01
CA ARG A 376 29.73 32.40 -5.20
C ARG A 376 28.56 32.63 -6.19
N ALA A 377 27.50 31.81 -6.06
CA ALA A 377 26.30 31.96 -6.89
C ALA A 377 25.20 32.80 -6.18
N GLY A 378 25.42 33.21 -4.93
CA GLY A 378 24.53 34.08 -4.15
C GLY A 378 25.00 35.52 -4.02
N ASP A 379 26.24 35.81 -4.43
CA ASP A 379 26.81 37.13 -4.66
C ASP A 379 26.71 37.48 -6.17
#